data_c4aa56a7b49fd01362d584d488e0e398
#
_entry.id   c4aa56a7b49fd01362d584d488e0e398
#
_cell.length_a   1.000
_cell.length_b   1.000
_cell.length_c   1.000
_cell.angle_alpha   90.00
_cell.angle_beta   90.00
_cell.angle_gamma   90.00
#
_symmetry.space_group_name_H-M   'P 1'
#
loop_
_entity.id
_entity.type
_entity.pdbx_description
1 polymer ?
#
loop_
_entity_poly.entity_id
_entity_poly.type
_entity_poly.pdbx_seq_one_letter_code
_entity_poly.pdbx_strand_id
1 'polypeptide(L)'
;MIKNKKNRQMKFIAAGMALFMLASPITASAAGSSTLMASGGIASVLEMDRSLEEYIRIAQDAQGASWGYTNIGVANVESGNLNIRAVPSTDGKLVGKLPKDAACEVIETKDGWCHIKSGEVEGYVSREFLHTGPEATIRAAQLVHTVAIANTDGLNVRQAPDTSSEIVTQVGQGEEMEYVETGADGWVKISIDGEDAYVSQEFVTVEEKLDTAITMTELLYGQGVSDVRVDLVEYAKQFVGNPYVWGGTSLTKGADCSGFVLAVFKKYGITLSHSSRAQANEGTKISASELKPGDLIFYGNGKGNINHVAIYIGGGQVIHASSPKTGIKISSYKYRTPVKCVRVIQD
;
A
#
# COMPACT_ATOMS: atom_id res chain seq x y z
N MET A 1 -10.94 1.82 -40.34
CA MET A 1 -10.83 2.95 -39.38
C MET A 1 -10.30 2.41 -38.09
N ILE A 2 -9.01 2.57 -37.86
CA ILE A 2 -8.28 2.03 -36.68
C ILE A 2 -8.16 3.20 -35.70
N LYS A 3 -8.81 3.11 -34.54
CA LYS A 3 -8.63 4.08 -33.46
C LYS A 3 -7.49 3.64 -32.56
N ASN A 4 -6.38 4.35 -32.63
CA ASN A 4 -5.27 4.29 -31.71
C ASN A 4 -5.72 4.61 -30.27
N LYS A 5 -5.60 3.67 -29.35
CA LYS A 5 -5.59 3.94 -27.90
C LYS A 5 -4.20 4.42 -27.51
N LYS A 6 -4.06 5.70 -27.20
CA LYS A 6 -2.88 6.31 -26.60
C LYS A 6 -2.68 5.78 -25.18
N ASN A 7 -1.51 5.18 -24.93
CA ASN A 7 -0.97 4.98 -23.59
C ASN A 7 -0.86 6.33 -22.88
N ARG A 8 -1.62 6.50 -21.81
CA ARG A 8 -1.50 7.66 -20.92
C ARG A 8 -0.60 7.23 -19.75
N GLN A 9 0.64 7.68 -19.80
CA GLN A 9 1.53 7.66 -18.64
C GLN A 9 0.99 8.66 -17.62
N MET A 10 0.82 8.23 -16.37
CA MET A 10 0.49 9.10 -15.24
C MET A 10 1.62 10.11 -15.03
N LYS A 11 1.30 11.38 -15.18
CA LYS A 11 2.17 12.49 -14.78
C LYS A 11 1.69 12.95 -13.41
N PHE A 12 2.52 12.75 -12.39
CA PHE A 12 2.36 13.43 -11.12
C PHE A 12 2.58 14.92 -11.35
N ILE A 13 1.58 15.73 -11.09
CA ILE A 13 1.68 17.20 -11.12
C ILE A 13 1.89 17.65 -9.68
N ALA A 14 3.14 18.03 -9.35
CA ALA A 14 3.42 18.80 -8.15
C ALA A 14 2.85 20.21 -8.34
N ALA A 15 1.79 20.54 -7.62
CA ALA A 15 1.27 21.90 -7.54
C ALA A 15 2.13 22.73 -6.58
N GLY A 16 3.09 23.47 -7.13
CA GLY A 16 3.84 24.47 -6.40
C GLY A 16 2.98 25.71 -6.16
N MET A 17 2.57 25.97 -4.92
CA MET A 17 2.03 27.27 -4.52
C MET A 17 3.18 28.25 -4.25
N ALA A 18 3.30 29.26 -5.10
CA ALA A 18 4.16 30.40 -4.90
C ALA A 18 3.52 31.34 -3.88
N LEU A 19 4.13 31.47 -2.70
CA LEU A 19 3.74 32.44 -1.67
C LEU A 19 4.36 33.80 -1.99
N PHE A 20 3.54 34.78 -2.35
CA PHE A 20 3.95 36.18 -2.46
C PHE A 20 3.99 36.82 -1.06
N MET A 21 5.17 37.20 -0.59
CA MET A 21 5.36 38.02 0.61
C MET A 21 5.14 39.50 0.27
N LEU A 22 4.13 40.10 0.88
CA LEU A 22 4.00 41.56 1.03
C LEU A 22 4.41 41.92 2.48
N ALA A 23 5.55 42.53 2.61
CA ALA A 23 6.04 43.07 3.89
C ALA A 23 5.40 44.45 4.15
N SER A 24 4.74 44.61 5.30
CA SER A 24 4.43 45.90 5.90
C SER A 24 4.88 45.92 7.36
N PRO A 25 5.51 46.98 7.86
CA PRO A 25 6.05 47.01 9.22
C PRO A 25 4.96 47.34 10.23
N ILE A 26 4.81 46.52 11.27
CA ILE A 26 3.98 46.83 12.44
C ILE A 26 4.88 46.93 13.68
N THR A 27 4.79 48.09 14.34
CA THR A 27 5.49 48.43 15.56
C THR A 27 4.98 47.62 16.77
N ALA A 28 5.91 47.09 17.55
CA ALA A 28 5.67 46.33 18.76
C ALA A 28 5.12 47.19 19.93
N SER A 29 4.12 46.69 20.62
CA SER A 29 3.79 47.09 21.99
C SER A 29 3.64 45.85 22.87
N ALA A 30 4.37 45.80 23.97
CA ALA A 30 4.42 44.67 24.88
C ALA A 30 3.25 44.68 25.86
N ALA A 31 2.69 43.54 26.17
CA ALA A 31 2.33 42.95 27.46
C ALA A 31 1.10 42.03 27.34
N GLY A 32 1.19 40.84 27.86
CA GLY A 32 0.03 39.99 28.12
C GLY A 32 0.29 38.50 27.95
N SER A 33 0.59 37.85 29.08
CA SER A 33 0.59 36.38 29.18
C SER A 33 -0.77 35.81 28.77
N SER A 34 -0.83 35.08 27.69
CA SER A 34 -2.00 34.30 27.33
C SER A 34 -1.60 32.87 26.97
N THR A 35 -2.24 31.96 27.68
CA THR A 35 -2.22 30.50 27.47
C THR A 35 -2.62 30.20 26.02
N LEU A 36 -1.69 29.76 25.20
CA LEU A 36 -1.97 29.32 23.84
C LEU A 36 -2.67 27.98 23.85
N MET A 37 -3.93 27.98 23.47
CA MET A 37 -4.69 26.77 23.13
C MET A 37 -4.17 26.27 21.77
N ALA A 38 -3.74 25.01 21.75
CA ALA A 38 -3.26 24.33 20.56
C ALA A 38 -4.43 24.03 19.60
N SER A 39 -4.60 24.87 18.59
CA SER A 39 -5.34 24.53 17.37
C SER A 39 -4.87 25.44 16.25
N GLY A 40 -3.77 25.07 15.63
CA GLY A 40 -3.25 25.75 14.45
C GLY A 40 -1.88 25.18 14.12
N GLY A 41 -1.73 24.74 12.89
CA GLY A 41 -0.49 24.18 12.40
C GLY A 41 0.70 25.14 12.52
N ILE A 42 1.89 24.62 12.33
CA ILE A 42 3.20 25.31 12.47
C ILE A 42 3.26 26.69 11.78
N ALA A 43 2.41 26.94 10.78
CA ALA A 43 2.33 28.24 10.10
C ALA A 43 1.98 29.41 11.03
N SER A 44 1.19 29.21 12.11
CA SER A 44 0.83 30.24 13.07
C SER A 44 1.97 30.57 14.06
N VAL A 45 3.01 29.77 14.09
CA VAL A 45 4.16 29.88 15.02
C VAL A 45 5.30 30.68 14.42
N LEU A 46 5.37 30.82 13.10
CA LEU A 46 6.43 31.56 12.39
C LEU A 46 6.36 33.09 12.51
N GLU A 47 5.33 33.63 13.16
CA GLU A 47 5.18 35.08 13.32
C GLU A 47 5.81 35.66 14.61
N MET A 48 6.46 34.85 15.43
CA MET A 48 7.13 35.31 16.66
C MET A 48 8.66 35.20 16.49
N ASP A 49 9.37 36.22 16.98
CA ASP A 49 10.84 36.43 16.86
C ASP A 49 11.66 35.42 17.72
N ARG A 50 11.48 34.12 17.46
CA ARG A 50 12.20 33.00 18.08
C ARG A 50 13.10 32.32 17.08
N SER A 51 14.18 31.72 17.57
CA SER A 51 15.05 30.91 16.69
C SER A 51 14.33 29.68 16.17
N LEU A 52 14.71 29.24 14.98
CA LEU A 52 14.17 28.01 14.36
C LEU A 52 14.26 26.80 15.30
N GLU A 53 15.37 26.71 16.07
CA GLU A 53 15.61 25.64 17.06
C GLU A 53 14.63 25.67 18.23
N GLU A 54 14.18 26.85 18.64
CA GLU A 54 13.21 27.03 19.74
C GLU A 54 11.81 26.63 19.28
N TYR A 55 11.44 26.91 18.02
CA TYR A 55 10.19 26.46 17.41
C TYR A 55 10.12 24.95 17.31
N ILE A 56 11.22 24.32 16.93
CA ILE A 56 11.31 22.87 16.80
C ILE A 56 11.17 22.20 18.16
N ARG A 57 11.82 22.73 19.19
CA ARG A 57 11.69 22.21 20.56
C ARG A 57 10.26 22.34 21.07
N ILE A 58 9.59 23.47 20.81
CA ILE A 58 8.19 23.69 21.20
C ILE A 58 7.25 22.74 20.43
N ALA A 59 7.49 22.49 19.15
CA ALA A 59 6.71 21.53 18.35
C ALA A 59 6.91 20.09 18.83
N GLN A 60 8.14 19.71 19.20
CA GLN A 60 8.45 18.39 19.75
C GLN A 60 7.85 18.20 21.15
N ASP A 61 7.92 19.22 22.02
CA ASP A 61 7.40 19.18 23.39
C ASP A 61 5.85 19.24 23.43
N ALA A 62 5.23 19.89 22.43
CA ALA A 62 3.77 20.09 22.41
C ALA A 62 2.98 18.92 21.80
N GLN A 63 3.59 18.05 20.99
CA GLN A 63 2.88 17.03 20.21
C GLN A 63 3.25 15.59 20.53
N GLY A 64 4.20 15.32 21.41
CA GLY A 64 4.58 13.97 21.87
C GLY A 64 5.05 12.99 20.76
N ALA A 65 4.55 13.12 19.58
CA ALA A 65 5.01 12.46 18.34
C ALA A 65 4.38 13.17 17.14
N SER A 66 5.17 13.83 16.30
CA SER A 66 4.68 14.48 15.08
C SER A 66 4.29 13.40 14.07
N TRP A 67 3.02 13.34 13.71
CA TRP A 67 2.47 12.36 12.73
C TRP A 67 2.79 10.90 13.06
N GLY A 68 2.88 10.53 14.36
CA GLY A 68 3.19 9.19 14.82
C GLY A 68 4.69 8.86 14.93
N TYR A 69 5.60 9.82 14.68
CA TYR A 69 7.04 9.64 14.77
C TYR A 69 7.61 10.36 16.01
N THR A 70 8.42 9.66 16.79
CA THR A 70 9.15 10.23 17.93
C THR A 70 10.46 10.89 17.48
N ASN A 71 11.15 10.26 16.52
CA ASN A 71 12.41 10.73 15.95
C ASN A 71 12.33 10.61 14.42
N ILE A 72 11.67 11.60 13.83
CA ILE A 72 11.36 11.60 12.39
C ILE A 72 12.62 11.74 11.53
N GLY A 73 12.70 10.93 10.47
CA GLY A 73 13.59 11.08 9.33
C GLY A 73 12.80 11.26 8.05
N VAL A 74 13.32 12.00 7.08
CA VAL A 74 12.71 12.21 5.77
C VAL A 74 13.76 11.95 4.69
N ALA A 75 13.40 11.15 3.67
CA ALA A 75 14.31 10.80 2.59
C ALA A 75 14.73 12.03 1.79
N ASN A 76 16.05 12.25 1.67
CA ASN A 76 16.68 13.34 0.94
C ASN A 76 17.42 12.79 -0.27
N VAL A 77 16.68 12.40 -1.31
CA VAL A 77 17.21 11.97 -2.59
C VAL A 77 16.73 12.91 -3.69
N GLU A 78 17.56 13.17 -4.70
CA GLU A 78 17.18 14.07 -5.81
C GLU A 78 15.99 13.50 -6.61
N SER A 79 16.01 12.19 -6.83
CA SER A 79 14.95 11.48 -7.55
C SER A 79 14.93 10.00 -7.16
N GLY A 80 13.77 9.34 -7.37
CA GLY A 80 13.60 7.92 -7.11
C GLY A 80 13.45 7.59 -5.63
N ASN A 81 14.06 6.50 -5.19
CA ASN A 81 13.85 5.93 -3.86
C ASN A 81 15.19 5.63 -3.18
N LEU A 82 15.30 5.89 -1.89
CA LEU A 82 16.39 5.45 -1.04
C LEU A 82 16.24 3.94 -0.74
N ASN A 83 17.32 3.19 -0.91
CA ASN A 83 17.32 1.75 -0.63
C ASN A 83 17.33 1.47 0.88
N ILE A 84 16.41 0.65 1.36
CA ILE A 84 16.40 0.13 2.73
C ILE A 84 16.99 -1.28 2.70
N ARG A 85 17.99 -1.54 3.54
CA ARG A 85 18.77 -2.78 3.56
C ARG A 85 18.64 -3.52 4.88
N ALA A 86 18.76 -4.84 4.86
CA ALA A 86 18.68 -5.69 6.05
C ALA A 86 19.86 -5.49 7.03
N VAL A 87 20.99 -4.98 6.53
CA VAL A 87 22.21 -4.70 7.32
C VAL A 87 22.83 -3.39 6.87
N PRO A 88 23.60 -2.68 7.74
CA PRO A 88 24.21 -1.40 7.42
C PRO A 88 25.43 -1.56 6.47
N SER A 89 25.14 -1.92 5.23
CA SER A 89 26.14 -2.15 4.17
C SER A 89 25.52 -1.97 2.79
N THR A 90 26.28 -1.43 1.85
CA THR A 90 25.88 -1.29 0.44
C THR A 90 25.59 -2.64 -0.24
N ASP A 91 26.16 -3.74 0.26
CA ASP A 91 25.93 -5.10 -0.23
C ASP A 91 24.80 -5.82 0.51
N GLY A 92 24.21 -5.19 1.54
CA GLY A 92 23.08 -5.74 2.29
C GLY A 92 21.88 -5.99 1.41
N LYS A 93 21.16 -7.09 1.67
CA LYS A 93 19.90 -7.42 0.97
C LYS A 93 18.91 -6.25 1.07
N LEU A 94 18.27 -5.89 -0.05
CA LEU A 94 17.18 -4.93 -0.05
C LEU A 94 15.94 -5.53 0.64
N VAL A 95 15.34 -4.75 1.57
CA VAL A 95 14.11 -5.12 2.27
C VAL A 95 12.95 -4.18 1.94
N GLY A 96 13.23 -3.02 1.34
CA GLY A 96 12.25 -2.05 0.88
C GLY A 96 12.93 -0.84 0.26
N LYS A 97 12.12 0.14 -0.08
CA LYS A 97 12.57 1.43 -0.59
C LYS A 97 11.80 2.56 0.07
N LEU A 98 12.51 3.60 0.48
CA LEU A 98 11.93 4.83 1.00
C LEU A 98 11.86 5.83 -0.17
N PRO A 99 10.67 6.18 -0.67
CA PRO A 99 10.49 7.17 -1.72
C PRO A 99 11.12 8.51 -1.35
N LYS A 100 11.47 9.30 -2.35
CA LYS A 100 11.83 10.70 -2.13
C LYS A 100 10.75 11.38 -1.27
N ASP A 101 11.19 12.13 -0.27
CA ASP A 101 10.32 12.87 0.64
C ASP A 101 9.45 11.99 1.58
N ALA A 102 9.55 10.67 1.53
CA ALA A 102 8.85 9.79 2.47
C ALA A 102 9.50 9.81 3.86
N ALA A 103 8.67 9.59 4.88
CA ALA A 103 9.06 9.66 6.29
C ALA A 103 9.37 8.28 6.89
N CYS A 104 10.17 8.29 7.94
CA CYS A 104 10.49 7.13 8.76
C CYS A 104 10.73 7.51 10.22
N GLU A 105 10.60 6.56 11.12
CA GLU A 105 11.15 6.63 12.48
C GLU A 105 12.63 6.27 12.43
N VAL A 106 13.50 7.09 12.98
CA VAL A 106 14.92 6.81 13.14
C VAL A 106 15.15 6.19 14.52
N ILE A 107 15.42 4.88 14.54
CA ILE A 107 15.62 4.09 15.76
C ILE A 107 17.02 4.33 16.32
N GLU A 108 18.04 4.27 15.46
CA GLU A 108 19.45 4.44 15.83
C GLU A 108 20.23 5.01 14.66
N THR A 109 21.27 5.79 14.96
CA THR A 109 22.26 6.25 13.97
C THR A 109 23.66 5.82 14.42
N LYS A 110 24.35 5.04 13.57
CA LYS A 110 25.70 4.53 13.86
C LYS A 110 26.49 4.32 12.56
N ASP A 111 27.78 4.65 12.60
CA ASP A 111 28.76 4.38 11.53
C ASP A 111 28.29 4.79 10.11
N GLY A 112 27.61 5.95 10.01
CA GLY A 112 27.12 6.48 8.74
C GLY A 112 25.81 5.85 8.24
N TRP A 113 25.17 5.00 9.05
CA TRP A 113 23.87 4.37 8.76
C TRP A 113 22.82 4.76 9.79
N CYS A 114 21.57 4.84 9.36
CA CYS A 114 20.40 4.96 10.21
C CYS A 114 19.61 3.64 10.17
N HIS A 115 19.33 3.06 11.33
CA HIS A 115 18.32 2.02 11.50
C HIS A 115 16.98 2.71 11.54
N ILE A 116 16.08 2.39 10.63
CA ILE A 116 14.79 3.06 10.45
C ILE A 116 13.65 2.07 10.43
N LYS A 117 12.45 2.58 10.77
CA LYS A 117 11.17 1.94 10.50
C LYS A 117 10.25 2.91 9.75
N SER A 118 9.64 2.46 8.65
CA SER A 118 8.72 3.26 7.85
C SER A 118 7.61 2.37 7.32
N GLY A 119 6.38 2.62 7.74
CA GLY A 119 5.28 1.69 7.50
C GLY A 119 5.61 0.30 8.03
N GLU A 120 5.54 -0.71 7.17
CA GLU A 120 5.86 -2.11 7.50
C GLU A 120 7.35 -2.44 7.29
N VAL A 121 8.15 -1.52 6.73
CA VAL A 121 9.56 -1.79 6.42
C VAL A 121 10.46 -1.34 7.56
N GLU A 122 11.32 -2.24 8.00
CA GLU A 122 12.39 -1.96 8.96
C GLU A 122 13.74 -2.37 8.38
N GLY A 123 14.78 -1.54 8.57
CA GLY A 123 16.12 -1.79 8.06
C GLY A 123 17.01 -0.57 8.11
N TYR A 124 18.07 -0.58 7.31
CA TYR A 124 19.15 0.41 7.34
C TYR A 124 19.19 1.23 6.06
N VAL A 125 19.35 2.56 6.22
CA VAL A 125 19.58 3.51 5.13
C VAL A 125 20.88 4.27 5.38
N SER A 126 21.55 4.73 4.30
CA SER A 126 22.70 5.61 4.44
C SER A 126 22.26 6.96 5.01
N ARG A 127 22.96 7.42 6.06
CA ARG A 127 22.65 8.66 6.79
C ARG A 127 22.71 9.91 5.90
N GLU A 128 23.56 9.91 4.89
CA GLU A 128 23.75 11.04 3.97
C GLU A 128 22.52 11.37 3.12
N PHE A 129 21.61 10.38 2.93
CA PHE A 129 20.37 10.52 2.16
C PHE A 129 19.14 10.66 3.04
N LEU A 130 19.29 11.08 4.30
CA LEU A 130 18.20 11.23 5.24
C LEU A 130 18.30 12.56 5.99
N HIS A 131 17.31 13.43 5.87
CA HIS A 131 17.11 14.52 6.82
C HIS A 131 16.75 13.92 8.17
N THR A 132 17.32 14.45 9.26
CA THR A 132 17.02 14.02 10.65
C THR A 132 16.97 15.23 11.56
N GLY A 133 16.36 15.06 12.76
CA GLY A 133 16.22 16.14 13.74
C GLY A 133 15.38 17.29 13.20
N PRO A 134 15.75 18.54 13.55
CA PRO A 134 14.98 19.73 13.20
C PRO A 134 14.65 19.86 11.71
N GLU A 135 15.60 19.56 10.86
CA GLU A 135 15.45 19.65 9.40
C GLU A 135 14.39 18.68 8.88
N ALA A 136 14.37 17.45 9.41
CA ALA A 136 13.32 16.46 9.07
C ALA A 136 11.93 16.90 9.49
N THR A 137 11.81 17.50 10.71
CA THR A 137 10.52 18.00 11.21
C THR A 137 9.97 19.12 10.33
N ILE A 138 10.82 20.06 9.92
CA ILE A 138 10.42 21.14 9.01
C ILE A 138 10.00 20.57 7.66
N ARG A 139 10.79 19.64 7.12
CA ARG A 139 10.48 19.02 5.84
C ARG A 139 9.18 18.24 5.89
N ALA A 140 8.97 17.45 6.94
CA ALA A 140 7.74 16.69 7.15
C ALA A 140 6.50 17.59 7.21
N ALA A 141 6.58 18.74 7.90
CA ALA A 141 5.48 19.71 7.96
C ALA A 141 5.09 20.30 6.59
N GLN A 142 6.01 20.29 5.61
CA GLN A 142 5.74 20.72 4.24
C GLN A 142 5.17 19.60 3.36
N LEU A 143 5.32 18.34 3.78
CA LEU A 143 4.98 17.15 3.01
C LEU A 143 3.72 16.46 3.50
N VAL A 144 3.31 16.74 4.75
CA VAL A 144 2.09 16.16 5.32
C VAL A 144 0.89 16.47 4.44
N HIS A 145 0.09 15.46 4.18
CA HIS A 145 -1.14 15.54 3.42
C HIS A 145 -2.27 14.89 4.20
N THR A 146 -3.50 15.28 3.88
CA THR A 146 -4.70 14.73 4.52
C THR A 146 -5.29 13.64 3.63
N VAL A 147 -5.68 12.52 4.23
CA VAL A 147 -6.39 11.42 3.56
C VAL A 147 -7.70 11.12 4.24
N ALA A 148 -8.66 10.58 3.48
CA ALA A 148 -9.88 9.97 4.01
C ALA A 148 -9.75 8.45 3.88
N ILE A 149 -9.85 7.73 5.01
CA ILE A 149 -9.68 6.28 5.08
C ILE A 149 -11.03 5.62 5.29
N ALA A 150 -11.39 4.65 4.45
CA ALA A 150 -12.65 3.92 4.57
C ALA A 150 -12.64 3.01 5.82
N ASN A 151 -13.68 3.11 6.66
CA ASN A 151 -13.86 2.32 7.88
C ASN A 151 -14.71 1.06 7.65
N THR A 152 -15.19 0.84 6.44
CA THR A 152 -16.07 -0.29 6.07
C THR A 152 -15.76 -0.80 4.68
N ASP A 153 -16.06 -2.06 4.44
CA ASP A 153 -16.01 -2.66 3.11
C ASP A 153 -17.17 -2.18 2.24
N GLY A 154 -16.88 -1.97 0.94
CA GLY A 154 -17.90 -1.60 -0.03
C GLY A 154 -18.48 -0.21 0.21
N LEU A 155 -17.69 0.74 0.75
CA LEU A 155 -18.09 2.13 0.88
C LEU A 155 -18.39 2.72 -0.49
N ASN A 156 -19.61 3.24 -0.67
CA ASN A 156 -20.01 3.89 -1.90
C ASN A 156 -19.34 5.26 -2.05
N VAL A 157 -18.63 5.43 -3.15
CA VAL A 157 -18.14 6.72 -3.63
C VAL A 157 -19.14 7.28 -4.62
N ARG A 158 -19.62 8.50 -4.40
CA ARG A 158 -20.74 9.09 -5.14
C ARG A 158 -20.35 10.35 -5.90
N GLN A 159 -21.09 10.64 -6.95
CA GLN A 159 -20.87 11.83 -7.79
C GLN A 159 -21.28 13.14 -7.10
N ALA A 160 -22.19 13.09 -6.14
CA ALA A 160 -22.65 14.24 -5.36
C ALA A 160 -22.90 13.86 -3.88
N PRO A 161 -22.89 14.81 -2.94
CA PRO A 161 -23.10 14.58 -1.51
C PRO A 161 -24.57 14.25 -1.18
N ASP A 162 -25.07 13.17 -1.74
CA ASP A 162 -26.45 12.69 -1.64
C ASP A 162 -26.50 11.17 -1.81
N THR A 163 -27.27 10.49 -0.96
CA THR A 163 -27.48 9.04 -1.01
C THR A 163 -28.21 8.56 -2.26
N SER A 164 -28.94 9.43 -2.95
CA SER A 164 -29.62 9.13 -4.22
C SER A 164 -28.74 9.35 -5.48
N SER A 165 -27.59 10.00 -5.33
CA SER A 165 -26.69 10.28 -6.43
C SER A 165 -26.00 9.01 -6.97
N GLU A 166 -25.53 9.07 -8.20
CA GLU A 166 -24.85 7.96 -8.87
C GLU A 166 -23.61 7.51 -8.08
N ILE A 167 -23.43 6.18 -7.98
CA ILE A 167 -22.24 5.56 -7.40
C ILE A 167 -21.17 5.49 -8.48
N VAL A 168 -20.08 6.22 -8.29
CA VAL A 168 -18.92 6.23 -9.19
C VAL A 168 -18.13 4.93 -9.06
N THR A 169 -17.86 4.52 -7.79
CA THR A 169 -17.15 3.29 -7.45
C THR A 169 -17.45 2.87 -6.01
N GLN A 170 -16.87 1.77 -5.58
CA GLN A 170 -16.86 1.32 -4.19
C GLN A 170 -15.42 1.07 -3.75
N VAL A 171 -15.11 1.43 -2.50
CA VAL A 171 -13.79 1.24 -1.88
C VAL A 171 -13.89 0.27 -0.71
N GLY A 172 -12.83 -0.48 -0.46
CA GLY A 172 -12.71 -1.43 0.63
C GLY A 172 -12.31 -0.77 1.95
N GLN A 173 -12.49 -1.49 3.05
CA GLN A 173 -12.01 -1.06 4.37
C GLN A 173 -10.50 -0.84 4.34
N GLY A 174 -10.04 0.28 4.92
CA GLY A 174 -8.63 0.67 4.98
C GLY A 174 -8.11 1.34 3.71
N GLU A 175 -8.93 1.46 2.65
CA GLU A 175 -8.53 2.14 1.43
C GLU A 175 -8.44 3.65 1.66
N GLU A 176 -7.34 4.26 1.21
CA GLU A 176 -7.04 5.68 1.37
C GLU A 176 -7.46 6.46 0.12
N MET A 177 -8.18 7.56 0.34
CA MET A 177 -8.66 8.45 -0.71
C MET A 177 -8.06 9.83 -0.51
N GLU A 178 -7.71 10.51 -1.60
CA GLU A 178 -7.22 11.89 -1.58
C GLU A 178 -8.32 12.81 -1.03
N TYR A 179 -8.07 13.39 0.14
CA TYR A 179 -9.02 14.29 0.82
C TYR A 179 -8.99 15.68 0.20
N VAL A 180 -10.15 16.28 0.00
CA VAL A 180 -10.31 17.66 -0.45
C VAL A 180 -10.85 18.54 0.65
N GLU A 181 -12.04 18.22 1.18
CA GLU A 181 -12.68 18.97 2.26
C GLU A 181 -13.78 18.16 2.95
N THR A 182 -14.13 18.55 4.18
CA THR A 182 -15.32 18.03 4.88
C THR A 182 -16.45 19.04 4.82
N GLY A 183 -17.57 18.65 4.20
CA GLY A 183 -18.78 19.46 4.14
C GLY A 183 -19.54 19.50 5.47
N ALA A 184 -20.36 20.53 5.65
CA ALA A 184 -21.25 20.66 6.84
C ALA A 184 -22.46 19.70 6.80
N ASP A 185 -22.65 19.00 5.69
CA ASP A 185 -23.79 18.14 5.36
C ASP A 185 -23.56 16.65 5.70
N GLY A 186 -22.42 16.31 6.33
CA GLY A 186 -22.05 14.94 6.67
C GLY A 186 -21.39 14.17 5.55
N TRP A 187 -20.86 14.87 4.55
CA TRP A 187 -20.10 14.30 3.46
C TRP A 187 -18.65 14.78 3.46
N VAL A 188 -17.76 13.90 3.05
CA VAL A 188 -16.35 14.20 2.77
C VAL A 188 -16.16 14.21 1.27
N LYS A 189 -15.66 15.32 0.75
CA LYS A 189 -15.25 15.46 -0.63
C LYS A 189 -13.85 14.89 -0.80
N ILE A 190 -13.69 14.03 -1.77
CA ILE A 190 -12.43 13.36 -2.13
C ILE A 190 -12.13 13.57 -3.62
N SER A 191 -10.89 13.31 -4.02
CA SER A 191 -10.47 13.28 -5.42
C SER A 191 -10.20 11.84 -5.86
N ILE A 192 -10.80 11.42 -6.97
CA ILE A 192 -10.51 10.13 -7.63
C ILE A 192 -10.15 10.41 -9.09
N ASP A 193 -8.94 10.01 -9.50
CA ASP A 193 -8.42 10.25 -10.86
C ASP A 193 -8.46 11.74 -11.28
N GLY A 194 -8.43 12.66 -10.29
CA GLY A 194 -8.49 14.11 -10.49
C GLY A 194 -9.90 14.65 -10.68
N GLU A 195 -10.93 13.86 -10.42
CA GLU A 195 -12.33 14.28 -10.39
C GLU A 195 -12.89 14.28 -8.98
N ASP A 196 -13.76 15.25 -8.68
CA ASP A 196 -14.42 15.36 -7.38
C ASP A 196 -15.43 14.24 -7.18
N ALA A 197 -15.39 13.61 -6.01
CA ALA A 197 -16.35 12.60 -5.57
C ALA A 197 -16.64 12.75 -4.07
N TYR A 198 -17.63 12.02 -3.57
CA TYR A 198 -18.12 12.18 -2.21
C TYR A 198 -18.30 10.84 -1.51
N VAL A 199 -17.90 10.79 -0.23
CA VAL A 199 -18.15 9.67 0.68
C VAL A 199 -18.85 10.16 1.95
N SER A 200 -19.68 9.31 2.57
CA SER A 200 -20.32 9.67 3.84
C SER A 200 -19.28 9.74 4.95
N GLN A 201 -19.30 10.85 5.71
CA GLN A 201 -18.36 11.13 6.80
C GLN A 201 -18.41 10.06 7.91
N GLU A 202 -19.55 9.41 8.14
CA GLU A 202 -19.70 8.38 9.16
C GLU A 202 -18.88 7.10 8.89
N PHE A 203 -18.48 6.89 7.63
CA PHE A 203 -17.75 5.70 7.20
C PHE A 203 -16.29 5.97 6.84
N VAL A 204 -15.76 7.14 7.17
CA VAL A 204 -14.37 7.49 6.93
C VAL A 204 -13.73 8.11 8.16
N THR A 205 -12.43 7.89 8.30
CA THR A 205 -11.56 8.67 9.19
C THR A 205 -10.72 9.61 8.34
N VAL A 206 -10.68 10.88 8.72
CA VAL A 206 -9.83 11.90 8.08
C VAL A 206 -8.63 12.14 8.96
N GLU A 207 -7.43 11.91 8.42
CA GLU A 207 -6.18 12.08 9.16
C GLU A 207 -5.04 12.64 8.31
N GLU A 208 -4.06 13.26 8.97
CA GLU A 208 -2.82 13.71 8.34
C GLU A 208 -1.83 12.57 8.28
N LYS A 209 -1.22 12.39 7.11
CA LYS A 209 -0.21 11.36 6.84
C LYS A 209 1.01 11.91 6.13
N LEU A 210 2.10 11.15 6.23
CA LEU A 210 3.30 11.27 5.43
C LEU A 210 3.47 9.97 4.64
N ASP A 211 4.00 10.09 3.43
CA ASP A 211 4.37 8.92 2.65
C ASP A 211 5.36 8.05 3.40
N THR A 212 5.26 6.75 3.25
CA THR A 212 6.10 5.76 3.92
C THR A 212 6.87 4.89 2.93
N ALA A 213 7.71 4.01 3.45
CA ALA A 213 8.45 3.05 2.65
C ALA A 213 7.54 2.08 1.92
N ILE A 214 7.98 1.69 0.74
CA ILE A 214 7.37 0.67 -0.10
C ILE A 214 8.10 -0.65 0.15
N THR A 215 7.36 -1.70 0.48
CA THR A 215 7.94 -3.03 0.68
C THR A 215 8.50 -3.59 -0.64
N MET A 216 9.45 -4.54 -0.55
CA MET A 216 9.90 -5.27 -1.76
C MET A 216 8.76 -6.03 -2.41
N THR A 217 7.79 -6.46 -1.62
CA THR A 217 6.57 -7.13 -2.06
C THR A 217 5.71 -6.22 -2.93
N GLU A 218 5.44 -5.00 -2.47
CA GLU A 218 4.71 -4.00 -3.27
C GLU A 218 5.44 -3.62 -4.55
N LEU A 219 6.76 -3.48 -4.49
CA LEU A 219 7.58 -3.16 -5.67
C LEU A 219 7.54 -4.26 -6.75
N LEU A 220 7.48 -5.52 -6.33
CA LEU A 220 7.49 -6.67 -7.23
C LEU A 220 6.09 -7.08 -7.72
N TYR A 221 5.06 -6.88 -6.90
CA TYR A 221 3.73 -7.46 -7.11
C TYR A 221 2.60 -6.44 -7.11
N GLY A 222 2.89 -5.16 -6.78
CA GLY A 222 1.90 -4.07 -6.70
C GLY A 222 1.37 -3.83 -5.28
N GLN A 223 0.67 -2.72 -5.11
CA GLN A 223 0.07 -2.33 -3.83
C GLN A 223 -0.96 -3.33 -3.35
N GLY A 224 -1.08 -3.47 -2.02
CA GLY A 224 -2.06 -4.34 -1.37
C GLY A 224 -1.77 -5.83 -1.54
N VAL A 225 -0.52 -6.22 -1.84
CA VAL A 225 -0.07 -7.62 -1.80
C VAL A 225 0.68 -7.84 -0.50
N SER A 226 0.11 -8.65 0.40
CA SER A 226 0.73 -8.98 1.68
C SER A 226 1.92 -9.93 1.53
N ASP A 227 2.85 -9.89 2.49
CA ASP A 227 4.00 -10.80 2.54
C ASP A 227 3.57 -12.27 2.60
N VAL A 228 2.44 -12.58 3.26
CA VAL A 228 1.86 -13.93 3.30
C VAL A 228 1.56 -14.45 1.90
N ARG A 229 1.06 -13.61 0.99
CA ARG A 229 0.79 -14.01 -0.41
C ARG A 229 2.05 -14.33 -1.17
N VAL A 230 3.09 -13.51 -0.96
CA VAL A 230 4.41 -13.75 -1.58
C VAL A 230 5.05 -15.00 -1.06
N ASP A 231 5.07 -15.20 0.26
CA ASP A 231 5.61 -16.40 0.90
C ASP A 231 4.89 -17.67 0.42
N LEU A 232 3.57 -17.61 0.26
CA LEU A 232 2.78 -18.73 -0.28
C LEU A 232 3.20 -19.06 -1.72
N VAL A 233 3.37 -18.04 -2.55
CA VAL A 233 3.79 -18.21 -3.95
C VAL A 233 5.22 -18.77 -4.02
N GLU A 234 6.17 -18.22 -3.26
CA GLU A 234 7.54 -18.68 -3.22
C GLU A 234 7.63 -20.11 -2.66
N TYR A 235 6.81 -20.45 -1.66
CA TYR A 235 6.69 -21.80 -1.18
C TYR A 235 6.15 -22.74 -2.26
N ALA A 236 5.10 -22.35 -2.98
CA ALA A 236 4.54 -23.16 -4.06
C ALA A 236 5.55 -23.42 -5.17
N LYS A 237 6.37 -22.42 -5.52
CA LYS A 237 7.41 -22.52 -6.56
C LYS A 237 8.49 -23.57 -6.26
N GLN A 238 8.77 -23.89 -5.00
CA GLN A 238 9.75 -24.90 -4.60
C GLN A 238 9.40 -26.31 -5.10
N PHE A 239 8.15 -26.55 -5.46
CA PHE A 239 7.63 -27.86 -5.89
C PHE A 239 7.51 -28.00 -7.40
N VAL A 240 7.96 -27.02 -8.18
CA VAL A 240 8.00 -27.12 -9.65
C VAL A 240 8.86 -28.31 -10.06
N GLY A 241 8.34 -29.12 -10.98
CA GLY A 241 8.98 -30.37 -11.45
C GLY A 241 8.55 -31.63 -10.70
N ASN A 242 7.92 -31.51 -9.53
CA ASN A 242 7.41 -32.67 -8.79
C ASN A 242 6.23 -33.34 -9.50
N PRO A 243 6.03 -34.66 -9.29
CA PRO A 243 5.08 -35.43 -10.07
C PRO A 243 3.63 -35.06 -9.82
N TYR A 244 2.80 -35.24 -10.84
CA TYR A 244 1.34 -35.26 -10.71
C TYR A 244 0.87 -36.67 -10.36
N VAL A 245 0.04 -36.79 -9.33
CA VAL A 245 -0.64 -38.05 -8.97
C VAL A 245 -2.12 -37.76 -8.76
N TRP A 246 -3.00 -38.42 -9.49
CA TRP A 246 -4.44 -38.26 -9.33
C TRP A 246 -4.89 -38.64 -7.92
N GLY A 247 -5.65 -37.76 -7.27
CA GLY A 247 -6.06 -37.93 -5.86
C GLY A 247 -4.92 -37.73 -4.85
N GLY A 248 -3.71 -37.34 -5.30
CA GLY A 248 -2.56 -37.08 -4.44
C GLY A 248 -2.60 -35.68 -3.80
N THR A 249 -2.04 -35.58 -2.60
CA THR A 249 -1.90 -34.31 -1.83
C THR A 249 -0.47 -34.05 -1.37
N SER A 250 0.48 -34.89 -1.78
CA SER A 250 1.89 -34.73 -1.39
C SER A 250 2.63 -33.81 -2.35
N LEU A 251 3.14 -32.70 -1.84
CA LEU A 251 3.90 -31.73 -2.63
C LEU A 251 5.16 -32.31 -3.26
N THR A 252 5.75 -33.37 -2.66
CA THR A 252 6.99 -34.00 -3.12
C THR A 252 6.79 -35.36 -3.80
N LYS A 253 5.81 -36.16 -3.33
CA LYS A 253 5.56 -37.52 -3.85
C LYS A 253 4.48 -37.56 -4.95
N GLY A 254 3.73 -36.47 -5.08
CA GLY A 254 2.73 -36.27 -6.12
C GLY A 254 1.41 -35.73 -5.59
N ALA A 255 0.89 -34.77 -6.31
CA ALA A 255 -0.39 -34.12 -6.03
C ALA A 255 -1.18 -33.96 -7.35
N ASP A 256 -2.51 -33.98 -7.28
CA ASP A 256 -3.35 -33.46 -8.36
C ASP A 256 -3.55 -31.94 -8.21
N CYS A 257 -4.31 -31.31 -9.11
CA CYS A 257 -4.47 -29.86 -9.13
C CYS A 257 -5.04 -29.30 -7.82
N SER A 258 -6.10 -29.90 -7.30
CA SER A 258 -6.75 -29.47 -6.05
C SER A 258 -5.98 -29.92 -4.81
N GLY A 259 -5.30 -31.04 -4.84
CA GLY A 259 -4.42 -31.52 -3.79
C GLY A 259 -3.17 -30.68 -3.63
N PHE A 260 -2.61 -30.17 -4.73
CA PHE A 260 -1.51 -29.21 -4.71
C PHE A 260 -1.95 -27.91 -4.01
N VAL A 261 -3.06 -27.33 -4.43
CA VAL A 261 -3.62 -26.12 -3.81
C VAL A 261 -3.88 -26.33 -2.33
N LEU A 262 -4.61 -27.40 -1.96
CA LEU A 262 -4.88 -27.76 -0.57
C LEU A 262 -3.60 -27.83 0.27
N ALA A 263 -2.58 -28.51 -0.22
CA ALA A 263 -1.34 -28.74 0.53
C ALA A 263 -0.51 -27.45 0.70
N VAL A 264 -0.48 -26.59 -0.32
CA VAL A 264 0.17 -25.28 -0.23
C VAL A 264 -0.53 -24.39 0.80
N PHE A 265 -1.85 -24.22 0.69
CA PHE A 265 -2.62 -23.35 1.58
C PHE A 265 -2.64 -23.84 3.03
N LYS A 266 -2.62 -25.16 3.24
CA LYS A 266 -2.57 -25.77 4.58
C LYS A 266 -1.36 -25.31 5.41
N LYS A 267 -0.20 -25.06 4.78
CA LYS A 267 0.98 -24.53 5.46
C LYS A 267 0.71 -23.15 6.10
N TYR A 268 -0.22 -22.38 5.55
CA TYR A 268 -0.60 -21.05 6.03
C TYR A 268 -1.88 -21.06 6.86
N GLY A 269 -2.28 -22.25 7.38
CA GLY A 269 -3.44 -22.40 8.24
C GLY A 269 -4.79 -22.38 7.51
N ILE A 270 -4.78 -22.31 6.19
CA ILE A 270 -5.99 -22.27 5.36
C ILE A 270 -6.34 -23.68 4.93
N THR A 271 -7.52 -24.16 5.35
CA THR A 271 -8.03 -25.49 5.00
C THR A 271 -8.98 -25.39 3.82
N LEU A 272 -8.69 -26.08 2.73
CA LEU A 272 -9.49 -26.16 1.52
C LEU A 272 -9.92 -27.60 1.24
N SER A 273 -11.02 -27.80 0.54
CA SER A 273 -11.48 -29.13 0.08
C SER A 273 -10.54 -29.72 -0.96
N HIS A 274 -10.42 -31.04 -1.02
CA HIS A 274 -9.70 -31.75 -2.09
C HIS A 274 -10.59 -31.93 -3.33
N SER A 275 -11.09 -30.83 -3.87
CA SER A 275 -11.90 -30.79 -5.09
C SER A 275 -11.87 -29.40 -5.69
N SER A 276 -11.44 -29.27 -6.95
CA SER A 276 -11.44 -27.96 -7.64
C SER A 276 -12.82 -27.32 -7.73
N ARG A 277 -13.90 -28.13 -7.79
CA ARG A 277 -15.28 -27.62 -7.81
C ARG A 277 -15.69 -27.05 -6.44
N ALA A 278 -15.29 -27.69 -5.35
CA ALA A 278 -15.56 -27.21 -4.00
C ALA A 278 -14.73 -25.95 -3.73
N GLN A 279 -13.42 -25.98 -3.99
CA GLN A 279 -12.52 -24.83 -3.82
C GLN A 279 -13.00 -23.58 -4.56
N ALA A 280 -13.68 -23.74 -5.68
CA ALA A 280 -14.26 -22.61 -6.41
C ALA A 280 -15.37 -21.87 -5.65
N ASN A 281 -15.83 -22.41 -4.51
CA ASN A 281 -16.84 -21.79 -3.64
C ASN A 281 -16.31 -21.51 -2.23
N GLU A 282 -15.00 -21.68 -2.00
CA GLU A 282 -14.34 -21.51 -0.70
C GLU A 282 -13.57 -20.19 -0.67
N GLY A 283 -14.20 -19.07 -1.00
CA GLY A 283 -13.64 -17.74 -0.97
C GLY A 283 -14.50 -16.73 -1.74
N THR A 284 -14.02 -15.51 -1.82
CA THR A 284 -14.70 -14.41 -2.51
C THR A 284 -14.43 -14.48 -4.01
N LYS A 285 -15.49 -14.39 -4.83
CA LYS A 285 -15.37 -14.30 -6.29
C LYS A 285 -14.79 -12.93 -6.66
N ILE A 286 -13.76 -12.92 -7.48
CA ILE A 286 -13.11 -11.70 -8.00
C ILE A 286 -13.10 -11.71 -9.53
N SER A 287 -12.88 -10.55 -10.14
CA SER A 287 -12.62 -10.41 -11.57
C SER A 287 -11.15 -10.75 -11.91
N ALA A 288 -10.86 -10.98 -13.19
CA ALA A 288 -9.48 -11.24 -13.62
C ALA A 288 -8.57 -10.00 -13.54
N SER A 289 -9.13 -8.80 -13.46
CA SER A 289 -8.39 -7.53 -13.27
C SER A 289 -7.95 -7.32 -11.82
N GLU A 290 -8.61 -7.98 -10.85
CA GLU A 290 -8.32 -7.90 -9.42
C GLU A 290 -7.37 -9.00 -8.92
N LEU A 291 -6.83 -9.83 -9.83
CA LEU A 291 -5.96 -10.95 -9.45
C LEU A 291 -4.69 -10.48 -8.73
N LYS A 292 -4.51 -10.97 -7.51
CA LYS A 292 -3.29 -10.84 -6.70
C LYS A 292 -2.59 -12.19 -6.56
N PRO A 293 -1.26 -12.25 -6.34
CA PRO A 293 -0.57 -13.49 -6.03
C PRO A 293 -1.26 -14.27 -4.90
N GLY A 294 -1.38 -15.59 -5.04
CA GLY A 294 -2.13 -16.46 -4.12
C GLY A 294 -3.62 -16.60 -4.41
N ASP A 295 -4.20 -15.84 -5.35
CA ASP A 295 -5.59 -16.06 -5.77
C ASP A 295 -5.71 -17.34 -6.62
N LEU A 296 -6.88 -17.98 -6.57
CA LEU A 296 -7.14 -19.21 -7.28
C LEU A 296 -7.85 -18.95 -8.62
N ILE A 297 -7.34 -19.57 -9.67
CA ILE A 297 -7.96 -19.54 -11.00
C ILE A 297 -8.47 -20.92 -11.36
N PHE A 298 -9.73 -21.00 -11.75
CA PHE A 298 -10.44 -22.23 -12.09
C PHE A 298 -10.68 -22.30 -13.59
N TYR A 299 -10.49 -23.51 -14.15
CA TYR A 299 -10.66 -23.79 -15.57
C TYR A 299 -11.69 -24.90 -15.78
N GLY A 300 -12.41 -24.80 -16.89
CA GLY A 300 -13.47 -25.72 -17.24
C GLY A 300 -13.17 -26.56 -18.47
N ASN A 301 -14.07 -27.49 -18.79
CA ASN A 301 -13.98 -28.39 -19.94
C ASN A 301 -14.68 -27.85 -21.21
N GLY A 302 -14.87 -26.52 -21.31
CA GLY A 302 -15.57 -25.86 -22.41
C GLY A 302 -17.10 -25.87 -22.29
N LYS A 303 -17.65 -26.66 -21.36
CA LYS A 303 -19.10 -26.67 -21.02
C LYS A 303 -19.39 -25.95 -19.68
N GLY A 304 -18.44 -25.16 -19.17
CA GLY A 304 -18.54 -24.43 -17.91
C GLY A 304 -18.28 -25.27 -16.64
N ASN A 305 -18.12 -26.60 -16.76
CA ASN A 305 -17.85 -27.47 -15.62
C ASN A 305 -16.37 -27.34 -15.21
N ILE A 306 -16.11 -26.87 -14.01
CA ILE A 306 -14.76 -26.75 -13.42
C ILE A 306 -14.15 -28.15 -13.28
N ASN A 307 -12.92 -28.31 -13.80
CA ASN A 307 -12.15 -29.54 -13.72
C ASN A 307 -10.66 -29.32 -13.41
N HIS A 308 -10.25 -28.08 -13.19
CA HIS A 308 -8.88 -27.75 -12.86
C HIS A 308 -8.80 -26.46 -12.05
N VAL A 309 -7.75 -26.34 -11.23
CA VAL A 309 -7.42 -25.17 -10.41
C VAL A 309 -5.95 -24.89 -10.45
N ALA A 310 -5.57 -23.62 -10.38
CA ALA A 310 -4.20 -23.15 -10.30
C ALA A 310 -4.07 -21.97 -9.33
N ILE A 311 -2.90 -21.74 -8.77
CA ILE A 311 -2.56 -20.59 -7.95
C ILE A 311 -1.98 -19.50 -8.86
N TYR A 312 -2.54 -18.30 -8.84
CA TYR A 312 -1.96 -17.15 -9.54
C TYR A 312 -0.69 -16.69 -8.81
N ILE A 313 0.40 -16.46 -9.56
CA ILE A 313 1.70 -16.11 -8.98
C ILE A 313 2.20 -14.72 -9.39
N GLY A 314 1.30 -13.90 -9.97
CA GLY A 314 1.67 -12.59 -10.51
C GLY A 314 2.15 -12.66 -11.95
N GLY A 315 2.31 -11.50 -12.61
CA GLY A 315 2.88 -11.39 -13.97
C GLY A 315 2.13 -12.17 -15.05
N GLY A 316 0.83 -12.42 -14.86
CA GLY A 316 0.03 -13.21 -15.81
C GLY A 316 0.32 -14.71 -15.79
N GLN A 317 0.91 -15.23 -14.72
CA GLN A 317 1.34 -16.63 -14.57
C GLN A 317 0.59 -17.34 -13.45
N VAL A 318 0.48 -18.66 -13.60
CA VAL A 318 -0.06 -19.56 -12.57
C VAL A 318 0.90 -20.74 -12.34
N ILE A 319 0.87 -21.28 -11.11
CA ILE A 319 1.49 -22.55 -10.77
C ILE A 319 0.41 -23.60 -10.49
N HIS A 320 0.58 -24.80 -11.04
CA HIS A 320 -0.41 -25.88 -10.92
C HIS A 320 0.20 -27.27 -11.11
N ALA A 321 -0.39 -28.28 -10.47
CA ALA A 321 -0.18 -29.65 -10.83
C ALA A 321 -0.99 -29.95 -12.10
N SER A 322 -0.30 -30.04 -13.25
CA SER A 322 -0.93 -29.97 -14.58
C SER A 322 -1.43 -31.32 -15.09
N SER A 323 -0.54 -32.29 -15.20
CA SER A 323 -0.85 -33.63 -15.72
C SER A 323 0.22 -34.65 -15.30
N PRO A 324 -0.06 -35.96 -15.40
CA PRO A 324 0.95 -37.00 -15.14
C PRO A 324 2.23 -36.88 -16.00
N LYS A 325 2.13 -36.29 -17.19
CA LYS A 325 3.25 -36.07 -18.07
C LYS A 325 4.15 -34.91 -17.66
N THR A 326 3.59 -33.86 -17.07
CA THR A 326 4.27 -32.58 -16.86
C THR A 326 4.48 -32.21 -15.39
N GLY A 327 3.78 -32.90 -14.47
CA GLY A 327 3.88 -32.60 -13.04
C GLY A 327 3.41 -31.19 -12.67
N ILE A 328 4.03 -30.66 -11.63
CA ILE A 328 3.81 -29.28 -11.15
C ILE A 328 4.66 -28.35 -12.02
N LYS A 329 4.02 -27.30 -12.57
CA LYS A 329 4.68 -26.34 -13.46
C LYS A 329 4.06 -24.96 -13.42
N ILE A 330 4.78 -24.00 -13.97
CA ILE A 330 4.31 -22.65 -14.23
C ILE A 330 3.77 -22.57 -15.66
N SER A 331 2.67 -21.84 -15.86
CA SER A 331 2.04 -21.60 -17.16
C SER A 331 1.47 -20.18 -17.21
N SER A 332 1.20 -19.63 -18.41
CA SER A 332 0.38 -18.44 -18.54
C SER A 332 -1.01 -18.72 -17.94
N TYR A 333 -1.61 -17.77 -17.20
CA TYR A 333 -2.98 -17.96 -16.68
C TYR A 333 -4.03 -18.08 -17.80
N LYS A 334 -3.69 -17.63 -19.02
CA LYS A 334 -4.53 -17.75 -20.22
C LYS A 334 -4.25 -19.00 -21.06
N TYR A 335 -3.43 -19.98 -20.56
CA TYR A 335 -3.21 -21.24 -21.29
C TYR A 335 -4.48 -22.05 -21.55
N ARG A 336 -5.51 -21.79 -20.73
CA ARG A 336 -6.93 -22.16 -20.93
C ARG A 336 -7.78 -20.95 -20.57
N THR A 337 -9.01 -20.90 -21.07
CA THR A 337 -9.93 -19.83 -20.67
C THR A 337 -10.35 -19.98 -19.19
N PRO A 338 -10.06 -19.01 -18.33
CA PRO A 338 -10.53 -19.01 -16.95
C PRO A 338 -12.08 -19.01 -16.89
N VAL A 339 -12.62 -19.82 -16.00
CA VAL A 339 -14.07 -19.88 -15.74
C VAL A 339 -14.45 -19.06 -14.51
N LYS A 340 -13.58 -19.04 -13.50
CA LYS A 340 -13.80 -18.34 -12.24
C LYS A 340 -12.46 -17.99 -11.61
N CYS A 341 -12.39 -16.83 -10.94
CA CYS A 341 -11.30 -16.45 -10.06
C CYS A 341 -11.85 -16.30 -8.64
N VAL A 342 -11.10 -16.75 -7.64
CA VAL A 342 -11.52 -16.74 -6.23
C VAL A 342 -10.36 -16.30 -5.33
N ARG A 343 -10.64 -15.41 -4.41
CA ARG A 343 -9.73 -14.97 -3.35
C ARG A 343 -10.06 -15.73 -2.08
N VAL A 344 -9.05 -16.42 -1.53
CA VAL A 344 -9.16 -17.20 -0.28
C VAL A 344 -8.41 -16.49 0.85
N ILE A 345 -7.28 -15.85 0.52
CA ILE A 345 -6.49 -15.08 1.49
C ILE A 345 -7.16 -13.72 1.66
N GLN A 346 -7.54 -13.37 2.87
CA GLN A 346 -7.97 -12.02 3.24
C GLN A 346 -6.71 -11.23 3.60
N ASP A 347 -6.54 -10.05 3.00
CA ASP A 347 -5.42 -9.12 3.30
C ASP A 347 -5.71 -8.34 4.56
#